data_e0c2a3ba8ce6b424e2e7286b66f4682b
#
_entry.id   e0c2a3ba8ce6b424e2e7286b66f4682b
#
_cell.length_a   1.000
_cell.length_b   1.000
_cell.length_c   1.000
_cell.angle_alpha   90.00
_cell.angle_beta   90.00
_cell.angle_gamma   90.00
#
_symmetry.space_group_name_H-M   'P 1'
#
loop_
_entity.id
_entity.type
_entity.pdbx_description
1 polymer ?
#
loop_
_entity_poly.entity_id
_entity_poly.type
_entity_poly.pdbx_seq_one_letter_code
_entity_poly.pdbx_strand_id
1 'polypeptide(L)'
;FLYGCPVWALGDRMCFLDGGRGAPQAADTLETLAVLGVKRVFTVGMCGAFSQKVEVGEVIVPDRAFVEEGASLHYYERIESACPDGALFDCLRSMPGAKVFPIVTTDAVYRQTFFKERLWREKGAVGVDMETSALFSVGRYLGLQVASALMVSDRHPESPDAPRWQWHMTDEMRRSLVDR
;
A
#
# COMPACT_ATOMS: atom_id res chain seq x y z
N PHE A 1 -2.50 7.74 21.54
CA PHE A 1 -1.88 6.50 21.09
C PHE A 1 -2.95 5.57 20.54
N LEU A 2 -2.68 4.95 19.41
CA LEU A 2 -3.49 3.91 18.82
C LEU A 2 -2.64 2.63 18.78
N TYR A 3 -3.06 1.54 19.44
CA TYR A 3 -2.28 0.31 19.57
C TYR A 3 -0.82 0.50 20.03
N GLY A 4 -0.58 1.48 20.91
CA GLY A 4 0.77 1.83 21.35
C GLY A 4 1.55 2.75 20.40
N CYS A 5 1.03 3.04 19.22
CA CYS A 5 1.64 3.99 18.28
C CYS A 5 1.23 5.43 18.62
N PRO A 6 2.17 6.40 18.54
CA PRO A 6 1.84 7.79 18.79
C PRO A 6 0.93 8.33 17.69
N VAL A 7 0.06 9.26 18.07
CA VAL A 7 -0.81 10.02 17.16
C VAL A 7 -0.46 11.50 17.31
N TRP A 8 -0.20 12.16 16.20
CA TRP A 8 0.13 13.57 16.13
C TRP A 8 -1.02 14.35 15.47
N ALA A 9 -1.48 15.40 16.13
CA ALA A 9 -2.46 16.31 15.54
C ALA A 9 -1.77 17.28 14.56
N LEU A 10 -2.41 17.49 13.40
CA LEU A 10 -2.03 18.46 12.39
C LEU A 10 -3.19 19.46 12.23
N GLY A 11 -3.17 20.50 13.06
CA GLY A 11 -4.31 21.41 13.20
C GLY A 11 -5.54 20.72 13.82
N ASP A 12 -6.73 21.25 13.54
CA ASP A 12 -7.97 20.82 14.18
C ASP A 12 -8.71 19.67 13.47
N ARG A 13 -8.26 19.29 12.26
CA ARG A 13 -9.04 18.38 11.41
C ARG A 13 -8.25 17.23 10.82
N MET A 14 -6.97 17.14 11.12
CA MET A 14 -6.10 16.12 10.58
C MET A 14 -5.20 15.54 11.67
N CYS A 15 -4.93 14.26 11.59
CA CYS A 15 -3.91 13.61 12.41
C CYS A 15 -3.01 12.72 11.55
N PHE A 16 -1.83 12.47 12.06
CA PHE A 16 -0.86 11.55 11.50
C PHE A 16 -0.53 10.48 12.52
N LEU A 17 -0.45 9.23 12.09
CA LEU A 17 -0.12 8.10 12.95
C LEU A 17 0.60 7.00 12.17
N ASP A 18 1.30 6.13 12.90
CA ASP A 18 1.78 4.88 12.34
C ASP A 18 0.58 3.91 12.23
N GLY A 19 0.22 3.55 11.00
CA GLY A 19 -0.90 2.66 10.70
C GLY A 19 -0.62 1.18 10.98
N GLY A 20 0.62 0.86 11.36
CA GLY A 20 1.05 -0.50 11.62
C GLY A 20 1.56 -1.24 10.38
N ARG A 21 1.93 -2.51 10.56
CA ARG A 21 2.47 -3.37 9.53
C ARG A 21 1.60 -4.60 9.30
N GLY A 22 1.29 -4.85 8.04
CA GLY A 22 0.50 -5.98 7.59
C GLY A 22 -1.01 -5.71 7.59
N ALA A 23 -1.73 -6.45 6.75
CA ALA A 23 -3.16 -6.30 6.52
C ALA A 23 -4.02 -6.38 7.79
N PRO A 24 -3.76 -7.29 8.76
CA PRO A 24 -4.54 -7.32 10.00
C PRO A 24 -4.44 -6.04 10.82
N GLN A 25 -3.22 -5.49 11.01
CA GLN A 25 -3.05 -4.26 11.78
C GLN A 25 -3.61 -3.04 11.04
N ALA A 26 -3.48 -3.00 9.72
CA ALA A 26 -4.10 -1.96 8.89
C ALA A 26 -5.63 -1.97 9.03
N ALA A 27 -6.26 -3.15 9.04
CA ALA A 27 -7.70 -3.31 9.26
C ALA A 27 -8.13 -2.81 10.65
N ASP A 28 -7.44 -3.24 11.71
CA ASP A 28 -7.72 -2.80 13.09
C ASP A 28 -7.58 -1.28 13.25
N THR A 29 -6.59 -0.69 12.58
CA THR A 29 -6.40 0.77 12.55
C THR A 29 -7.59 1.47 11.90
N LEU A 30 -8.06 0.98 10.74
CA LEU A 30 -9.22 1.55 10.05
C LEU A 30 -10.51 1.42 10.86
N GLU A 31 -10.75 0.27 11.51
CA GLU A 31 -11.89 0.07 12.42
C GLU A 31 -11.89 1.13 13.53
N THR A 32 -10.75 1.32 14.16
CA THR A 32 -10.62 2.32 15.23
C THR A 32 -10.82 3.75 14.70
N LEU A 33 -10.23 4.10 13.58
CA LEU A 33 -10.40 5.41 12.97
C LEU A 33 -11.86 5.68 12.56
N ALA A 34 -12.57 4.66 12.05
CA ALA A 34 -13.98 4.77 11.71
C ALA A 34 -14.85 5.07 12.94
N VAL A 35 -14.61 4.36 14.06
CA VAL A 35 -15.31 4.61 15.34
C VAL A 35 -15.03 6.01 15.89
N LEU A 36 -13.80 6.51 15.70
CA LEU A 36 -13.41 7.88 16.09
C LEU A 36 -13.97 8.97 15.15
N GLY A 37 -14.70 8.58 14.10
CA GLY A 37 -15.37 9.52 13.21
C GLY A 37 -14.52 10.02 12.03
N VAL A 38 -13.35 9.45 11.80
CA VAL A 38 -12.52 9.74 10.61
C VAL A 38 -13.32 9.37 9.36
N LYS A 39 -13.17 10.16 8.29
CA LYS A 39 -13.86 9.93 7.01
C LYS A 39 -12.91 9.69 5.85
N ARG A 40 -11.71 10.26 5.91
CA ARG A 40 -10.72 10.22 4.83
C ARG A 40 -9.37 9.78 5.38
N VAL A 41 -8.75 8.84 4.70
CA VAL A 41 -7.45 8.26 5.07
C VAL A 41 -6.54 8.29 3.85
N PHE A 42 -5.46 9.03 3.93
CA PHE A 42 -4.33 8.90 3.03
C PHE A 42 -3.28 8.02 3.68
N THR A 43 -2.83 7.02 2.97
CA THR A 43 -1.74 6.19 3.44
C THR A 43 -0.48 6.42 2.63
N VAL A 44 0.63 6.47 3.31
CA VAL A 44 1.96 6.61 2.72
C VAL A 44 2.77 5.41 3.17
N GLY A 45 3.30 4.66 2.23
CA GLY A 45 4.00 3.42 2.52
C GLY A 45 5.09 3.09 1.51
N MET A 46 5.49 1.84 1.51
CA MET A 46 6.52 1.32 0.63
C MET A 46 6.03 0.04 -0.06
N CYS A 47 6.57 -0.24 -1.25
CA CYS A 47 6.36 -1.51 -1.93
C CYS A 47 7.65 -2.01 -2.57
N GLY A 48 7.81 -3.32 -2.65
CA GLY A 48 8.86 -3.95 -3.44
C GLY A 48 8.42 -4.09 -4.90
N ALA A 49 9.25 -3.67 -5.86
CA ALA A 49 8.97 -3.85 -7.27
C ALA A 49 9.38 -5.25 -7.75
N PHE A 50 8.58 -5.83 -8.64
CA PHE A 50 8.92 -7.04 -9.39
C PHE A 50 8.73 -6.86 -10.91
N SER A 51 8.62 -5.62 -11.37
CA SER A 51 8.45 -5.24 -12.78
C SER A 51 9.43 -4.12 -13.16
N GLN A 52 9.93 -4.15 -14.39
CA GLN A 52 10.81 -3.11 -14.94
C GLN A 52 10.09 -1.79 -15.28
N LYS A 53 8.76 -1.73 -15.13
CA LYS A 53 7.99 -0.51 -15.42
C LYS A 53 8.20 0.60 -14.39
N VAL A 54 8.76 0.25 -13.24
CA VAL A 54 9.00 1.17 -12.12
C VAL A 54 10.41 1.00 -11.57
N GLU A 55 11.01 2.08 -11.10
CA GLU A 55 12.35 2.11 -10.52
C GLU A 55 12.29 2.35 -9.02
N VAL A 56 13.36 1.93 -8.30
CA VAL A 56 13.52 2.24 -6.88
C VAL A 56 13.54 3.76 -6.67
N GLY A 57 12.77 4.25 -5.70
CA GLY A 57 12.58 5.67 -5.41
C GLY A 57 11.42 6.33 -6.14
N GLU A 58 10.80 5.67 -7.11
CA GLU A 58 9.57 6.17 -7.73
C GLU A 58 8.36 5.98 -6.81
N VAL A 59 7.34 6.82 -7.01
CA VAL A 59 6.09 6.76 -6.27
C VAL A 59 4.99 6.15 -7.14
N ILE A 60 4.36 5.11 -6.64
CA ILE A 60 3.18 4.46 -7.22
C ILE A 60 1.94 4.93 -6.46
N VAL A 61 0.91 5.33 -7.19
CA VAL A 61 -0.44 5.52 -6.68
C VAL A 61 -1.29 4.36 -7.21
N PRO A 62 -1.60 3.36 -6.38
CA PRO A 62 -2.30 2.17 -6.83
C PRO A 62 -3.74 2.49 -7.26
N ASP A 63 -4.09 2.19 -8.51
CA ASP A 63 -5.47 2.21 -8.99
C ASP A 63 -6.23 0.94 -8.61
N ARG A 64 -5.48 -0.10 -8.21
CA ARG A 64 -6.00 -1.40 -7.76
C ARG A 64 -4.96 -2.13 -6.92
N ALA A 65 -5.41 -2.82 -5.89
CA ALA A 65 -4.61 -3.77 -5.14
C ALA A 65 -5.25 -5.16 -5.19
N PHE A 66 -4.50 -6.16 -5.70
CA PHE A 66 -4.94 -7.56 -5.71
C PHE A 66 -4.78 -8.16 -4.33
N VAL A 67 -5.77 -8.93 -3.89
CA VAL A 67 -5.83 -9.53 -2.56
C VAL A 67 -5.11 -10.88 -2.56
N GLU A 68 -3.99 -10.96 -1.86
CA GLU A 68 -3.30 -12.20 -1.49
C GLU A 68 -3.00 -12.22 0.02
N GLU A 69 -3.88 -11.59 0.80
CA GLU A 69 -3.87 -11.50 2.26
C GLU A 69 -5.21 -12.00 2.83
N GLY A 70 -5.24 -12.28 4.13
CA GLY A 70 -6.41 -12.87 4.79
C GLY A 70 -7.40 -11.88 5.37
N ALA A 71 -6.98 -10.65 5.72
CA ALA A 71 -7.83 -9.70 6.43
C ALA A 71 -9.09 -9.33 5.65
N SER A 72 -8.97 -9.06 4.34
CA SER A 72 -10.10 -8.73 3.47
C SER A 72 -11.20 -9.82 3.46
N LEU A 73 -10.84 -11.09 3.64
CA LEU A 73 -11.79 -12.21 3.64
C LEU A 73 -12.69 -12.27 4.88
N HIS A 74 -12.39 -11.50 5.94
CA HIS A 74 -13.26 -11.33 7.09
C HIS A 74 -14.40 -10.32 6.83
N TYR A 75 -14.28 -9.51 5.78
CA TYR A 75 -15.25 -8.47 5.40
C TYR A 75 -16.04 -8.84 4.15
N TYR A 76 -15.51 -9.74 3.32
CA TYR A 76 -16.10 -10.14 2.03
C TYR A 76 -16.01 -11.66 1.85
N GLU A 77 -17.09 -12.31 1.41
CA GLU A 77 -17.07 -13.75 1.09
C GLU A 77 -16.08 -14.08 -0.04
N ARG A 78 -15.98 -13.17 -1.01
CA ARG A 78 -15.04 -13.25 -2.14
C ARG A 78 -14.56 -11.86 -2.50
N ILE A 79 -13.26 -11.71 -2.64
CA ILE A 79 -12.66 -10.48 -3.12
C ILE A 79 -11.34 -10.81 -3.80
N GLU A 80 -11.18 -10.40 -5.06
CA GLU A 80 -9.94 -10.61 -5.82
C GLU A 80 -9.06 -9.35 -5.83
N SER A 81 -9.69 -8.19 -5.74
CA SER A 81 -9.00 -6.90 -5.71
C SER A 81 -9.88 -5.82 -5.10
N ALA A 82 -9.25 -4.78 -4.61
CA ALA A 82 -9.90 -3.56 -4.13
C ALA A 82 -9.31 -2.33 -4.83
N CYS A 83 -10.14 -1.28 -4.97
CA CYS A 83 -9.74 0.00 -5.56
C CYS A 83 -9.80 1.11 -4.51
N PRO A 84 -8.99 2.18 -4.66
CA PRO A 84 -9.05 3.35 -3.81
C PRO A 84 -10.37 4.12 -3.99
N ASP A 85 -10.63 5.07 -3.08
CA ASP A 85 -11.64 6.12 -3.29
C ASP A 85 -11.24 6.99 -4.49
N GLY A 86 -12.19 7.25 -5.40
CA GLY A 86 -11.89 7.93 -6.66
C GLY A 86 -11.41 9.38 -6.47
N ALA A 87 -12.01 10.13 -5.55
CA ALA A 87 -11.65 11.54 -5.34
C ALA A 87 -10.25 11.66 -4.69
N LEU A 88 -9.94 10.82 -3.70
CA LEU A 88 -8.62 10.79 -3.09
C LEU A 88 -7.55 10.24 -4.04
N PHE A 89 -7.90 9.25 -4.86
CA PHE A 89 -7.01 8.73 -5.91
C PHE A 89 -6.66 9.82 -6.93
N ASP A 90 -7.66 10.57 -7.42
CA ASP A 90 -7.44 11.67 -8.36
C ASP A 90 -6.52 12.76 -7.80
N CYS A 91 -6.61 13.01 -6.49
CA CYS A 91 -5.70 13.91 -5.79
C CYS A 91 -4.26 13.37 -5.82
N LEU A 92 -4.05 12.11 -5.40
CA LEU A 92 -2.70 11.52 -5.32
C LEU A 92 -2.05 11.33 -6.69
N ARG A 93 -2.79 10.87 -7.70
CA ARG A 93 -2.23 10.67 -9.05
C ARG A 93 -1.84 11.96 -9.76
N SER A 94 -2.30 13.12 -9.28
CA SER A 94 -1.90 14.43 -9.79
C SER A 94 -0.57 14.93 -9.23
N MET A 95 0.01 14.24 -8.26
CA MET A 95 1.32 14.58 -7.73
C MET A 95 2.41 14.47 -8.80
N PRO A 96 3.38 15.40 -8.86
CA PRO A 96 4.47 15.34 -9.83
C PRO A 96 5.26 14.02 -9.73
N GLY A 97 5.40 13.34 -10.85
CA GLY A 97 6.17 12.08 -10.94
C GLY A 97 5.46 10.85 -10.38
N ALA A 98 4.20 10.96 -9.93
CA ALA A 98 3.41 9.81 -9.54
C ALA A 98 3.12 8.90 -10.75
N LYS A 99 3.27 7.60 -10.55
CA LYS A 99 2.93 6.57 -11.55
C LYS A 99 1.70 5.80 -11.09
N VAL A 100 0.80 5.49 -12.01
CA VAL A 100 -0.41 4.73 -11.71
C VAL A 100 -0.25 3.31 -12.21
N PHE A 101 -0.28 2.34 -11.30
CA PHE A 101 -0.21 0.92 -11.60
C PHE A 101 -0.94 0.10 -10.53
N PRO A 102 -1.48 -1.08 -10.89
CA PRO A 102 -1.94 -2.02 -9.88
C PRO A 102 -0.77 -2.65 -9.12
N ILE A 103 -1.04 -3.03 -7.88
CA ILE A 103 -0.11 -3.76 -7.01
C ILE A 103 -0.76 -5.03 -6.46
N VAL A 104 0.00 -5.81 -5.71
CA VAL A 104 -0.49 -6.95 -4.93
C VAL A 104 -0.23 -6.71 -3.46
N THR A 105 -1.14 -7.12 -2.59
CA THR A 105 -0.92 -7.16 -1.14
C THR A 105 -0.83 -8.60 -0.67
N THR A 106 0.23 -8.97 0.05
CA THR A 106 0.46 -10.32 0.56
C THR A 106 0.84 -10.34 2.04
N ASP A 107 0.34 -11.30 2.80
CA ASP A 107 0.73 -11.53 4.21
C ASP A 107 2.08 -12.22 4.34
N ALA A 108 2.56 -12.87 3.28
CA ALA A 108 3.67 -13.81 3.37
C ALA A 108 4.82 -13.43 2.43
N VAL A 109 5.59 -12.41 2.81
CA VAL A 109 6.70 -11.86 2.01
C VAL A 109 7.71 -12.94 1.57
N TYR A 110 8.03 -13.91 2.43
CA TYR A 110 8.93 -15.01 2.07
C TYR A 110 8.31 -16.08 1.16
N ARG A 111 7.03 -15.93 0.82
CA ARG A 111 6.33 -16.76 -0.17
C ARG A 111 6.11 -16.04 -1.50
N GLN A 112 6.70 -14.89 -1.68
CA GLN A 112 6.84 -14.19 -2.96
C GLN A 112 7.83 -14.97 -3.82
N THR A 113 7.32 -15.73 -4.78
CA THR A 113 8.11 -16.59 -5.67
C THR A 113 8.06 -16.05 -7.10
N PHE A 114 9.07 -16.37 -7.92
CA PHE A 114 9.08 -16.01 -9.35
C PHE A 114 7.81 -16.46 -10.09
N PHE A 115 7.25 -17.61 -9.68
CA PHE A 115 5.98 -18.10 -10.25
C PHE A 115 4.82 -17.15 -9.92
N LYS A 116 4.66 -16.76 -8.65
CA LYS A 116 3.63 -15.81 -8.23
C LYS A 116 3.79 -14.46 -8.92
N GLU A 117 5.01 -13.92 -8.95
CA GLU A 117 5.28 -12.65 -9.61
C GLU A 117 4.96 -12.66 -11.09
N ARG A 118 5.20 -13.79 -11.78
CA ARG A 118 4.78 -13.92 -13.18
C ARG A 118 3.27 -13.78 -13.32
N LEU A 119 2.49 -14.47 -12.48
CA LEU A 119 1.03 -14.36 -12.48
C LEU A 119 0.57 -12.94 -12.14
N TRP A 120 1.24 -12.27 -11.23
CA TRP A 120 0.93 -10.89 -10.87
C TRP A 120 1.25 -9.90 -11.99
N ARG A 121 2.37 -10.10 -12.68
CA ARG A 121 2.72 -9.32 -13.90
C ARG A 121 1.71 -9.51 -15.03
N GLU A 122 1.18 -10.71 -15.20
CA GLU A 122 0.11 -11.00 -16.19
C GLU A 122 -1.18 -10.21 -15.87
N LYS A 123 -1.46 -9.95 -14.59
CA LYS A 123 -2.54 -9.07 -14.15
C LYS A 123 -2.19 -7.57 -14.24
N GLY A 124 -1.00 -7.22 -14.70
CA GLY A 124 -0.51 -5.84 -14.84
C GLY A 124 0.12 -5.25 -13.58
N ALA A 125 0.17 -5.98 -12.46
CA ALA A 125 0.77 -5.48 -11.23
C ALA A 125 2.29 -5.29 -11.37
N VAL A 126 2.82 -4.28 -10.68
CA VAL A 126 4.24 -3.89 -10.77
C VAL A 126 5.00 -4.05 -9.46
N GLY A 127 4.30 -4.08 -8.35
CA GLY A 127 4.88 -4.14 -7.01
C GLY A 127 3.99 -4.87 -6.02
N VAL A 128 4.54 -5.12 -4.85
CA VAL A 128 3.89 -5.82 -3.74
C VAL A 128 4.12 -5.09 -2.42
N ASP A 129 3.08 -5.03 -1.62
CA ASP A 129 3.10 -4.54 -0.23
C ASP A 129 2.43 -5.54 0.72
N MET A 130 2.11 -5.11 1.93
CA MET A 130 1.45 -5.94 2.94
C MET A 130 0.13 -5.34 3.45
N GLU A 131 -0.35 -4.19 2.94
CA GLU A 131 -1.46 -3.44 3.53
C GLU A 131 -2.53 -2.97 2.55
N THR A 132 -2.17 -2.54 1.35
CA THR A 132 -3.03 -1.69 0.49
C THR A 132 -4.36 -2.34 0.11
N SER A 133 -4.42 -3.65 -0.19
CA SER A 133 -5.70 -4.28 -0.51
C SER A 133 -6.65 -4.28 0.68
N ALA A 134 -6.14 -4.53 1.88
CA ALA A 134 -6.92 -4.47 3.11
C ALA A 134 -7.37 -3.03 3.41
N LEU A 135 -6.48 -2.04 3.23
CA LEU A 135 -6.84 -0.63 3.38
C LEU A 135 -7.98 -0.23 2.46
N PHE A 136 -7.96 -0.63 1.20
CA PHE A 136 -9.02 -0.30 0.25
C PHE A 136 -10.31 -1.08 0.50
N SER A 137 -10.22 -2.38 0.75
CA SER A 137 -11.39 -3.24 0.96
C SER A 137 -12.11 -2.93 2.27
N VAL A 138 -11.37 -2.91 3.38
CA VAL A 138 -11.91 -2.63 4.72
C VAL A 138 -12.36 -1.18 4.81
N GLY A 139 -11.58 -0.23 4.27
CA GLY A 139 -11.99 1.18 4.21
C GLY A 139 -13.34 1.34 3.51
N ARG A 140 -13.51 0.71 2.34
CA ARG A 140 -14.80 0.71 1.63
C ARG A 140 -15.93 0.07 2.44
N TYR A 141 -15.67 -1.07 3.11
CA TYR A 141 -16.65 -1.73 3.97
C TYR A 141 -17.12 -0.82 5.11
N LEU A 142 -16.20 -0.07 5.71
CA LEU A 142 -16.46 0.88 6.82
C LEU A 142 -17.00 2.24 6.35
N GLY A 143 -17.15 2.47 5.05
CA GLY A 143 -17.57 3.75 4.49
C GLY A 143 -16.52 4.87 4.59
N LEU A 144 -15.25 4.51 4.70
CA LEU A 144 -14.11 5.41 4.65
C LEU A 144 -13.68 5.65 3.20
N GLN A 145 -13.23 6.86 2.91
CA GLN A 145 -12.51 7.17 1.69
C GLN A 145 -11.02 6.89 1.92
N VAL A 146 -10.42 5.98 1.15
CA VAL A 146 -9.01 5.58 1.34
C VAL A 146 -8.28 5.63 0.01
N ALA A 147 -7.08 6.19 0.00
CA ALA A 147 -6.14 6.11 -1.10
C ALA A 147 -4.70 6.03 -0.58
N SER A 148 -3.80 5.47 -1.38
CA SER A 148 -2.42 5.16 -0.99
C SER A 148 -1.42 5.73 -1.98
N ALA A 149 -0.27 6.19 -1.46
CA ALA A 149 0.93 6.48 -2.23
C ALA A 149 2.07 5.60 -1.69
N LEU A 150 2.74 4.88 -2.57
CA LEU A 150 3.76 3.90 -2.20
C LEU A 150 5.07 4.23 -2.91
N MET A 151 6.15 4.39 -2.16
CA MET A 151 7.49 4.48 -2.72
C MET A 151 8.04 3.08 -3.00
N VAL A 152 8.61 2.88 -4.17
CA VAL A 152 9.36 1.67 -4.49
C VAL A 152 10.64 1.64 -3.67
N SER A 153 10.70 0.75 -2.68
CA SER A 153 11.81 0.64 -1.73
C SER A 153 12.95 -0.24 -2.22
N ASP A 154 12.62 -1.22 -3.05
CA ASP A 154 13.52 -2.27 -3.49
C ASP A 154 12.97 -2.95 -4.74
N ARG A 155 13.82 -3.75 -5.38
CA ARG A 155 13.45 -4.55 -6.54
C ARG A 155 13.78 -6.02 -6.30
N HIS A 156 12.81 -6.88 -6.47
CA HIS A 156 13.03 -8.31 -6.47
C HIS A 156 13.76 -8.75 -7.77
N PRO A 157 14.74 -9.66 -7.71
CA PRO A 157 15.42 -10.15 -8.89
C PRO A 157 14.45 -10.86 -9.84
N GLU A 158 14.67 -10.73 -11.16
CA GLU A 158 13.76 -11.28 -12.18
C GLU A 158 13.90 -12.79 -12.40
N SER A 159 15.04 -13.34 -11.98
CA SER A 159 15.33 -14.77 -12.07
C SER A 159 16.23 -15.23 -10.93
N PRO A 160 16.31 -16.55 -10.66
CA PRO A 160 17.21 -17.10 -9.66
C PRO A 160 18.69 -16.80 -9.91
N ASP A 161 19.07 -16.56 -11.17
CA ASP A 161 20.44 -16.28 -11.61
C ASP A 161 20.79 -14.79 -11.58
N ALA A 162 19.81 -13.93 -11.33
CA ALA A 162 20.02 -12.48 -11.21
C ALA A 162 20.72 -12.12 -9.89
N PRO A 163 21.36 -10.95 -9.79
CA PRO A 163 21.92 -10.48 -8.53
C PRO A 163 20.91 -10.58 -7.40
N ARG A 164 21.38 -10.98 -6.21
CA ARG A 164 20.51 -11.15 -5.05
C ARG A 164 19.81 -9.86 -4.71
N TRP A 165 18.57 -9.98 -4.21
CA TRP A 165 17.79 -8.86 -3.68
C TRP A 165 18.61 -8.06 -2.65
N GLN A 166 18.49 -6.74 -2.72
CA GLN A 166 19.08 -5.80 -1.77
C GLN A 166 18.07 -4.73 -1.39
N TRP A 167 18.06 -4.36 -0.13
CA TRP A 167 17.28 -3.22 0.35
C TRP A 167 17.97 -1.92 -0.03
N HIS A 168 17.26 -1.03 -0.70
CA HIS A 168 17.83 0.23 -1.24
C HIS A 168 17.26 1.51 -0.62
N MET A 169 16.36 1.41 0.36
CA MET A 169 15.76 2.59 0.96
C MET A 169 16.80 3.44 1.70
N THR A 170 17.02 4.65 1.24
CA THR A 170 17.90 5.65 1.88
C THR A 170 17.08 6.66 2.68
N ASP A 171 17.75 7.42 3.57
CA ASP A 171 17.10 8.51 4.30
C ASP A 171 16.68 9.65 3.37
N GLU A 172 17.39 9.88 2.27
CA GLU A 172 17.01 10.85 1.24
C GLU A 172 15.69 10.43 0.55
N MET A 173 15.54 9.15 0.20
CA MET A 173 14.29 8.62 -0.35
C MET A 173 13.12 8.79 0.62
N ARG A 174 13.33 8.50 1.92
CA ARG A 174 12.29 8.71 2.94
C ARG A 174 11.88 10.17 3.05
N ARG A 175 12.83 11.09 3.06
CA ARG A 175 12.55 12.54 3.07
C ARG A 175 11.80 12.97 1.82
N SER A 176 12.21 12.53 0.64
CA SER A 176 11.53 12.88 -0.62
C SER A 176 10.09 12.41 -0.68
N LEU A 177 9.72 11.34 0.03
CA LEU A 177 8.33 10.87 0.12
C LEU A 177 7.46 11.78 1.00
N VAL A 178 8.05 12.41 2.01
CA VAL A 178 7.35 13.33 2.93
C VAL A 178 7.24 14.74 2.33
N ASP A 179 8.19 15.13 1.51
CA ASP A 179 8.28 16.49 0.91
C ASP A 179 7.38 16.63 -0.35
N ARG A 180 6.73 15.57 -0.82
CA ARG A 180 5.82 15.56 -1.99
C ARG A 180 4.37 15.75 -1.57
#